data_4d820d838a62d632b1b36fa811cb6e72
#
_entry.id   4d820d838a62d632b1b36fa811cb6e72
#
_cell.length_a   1.000
_cell.length_b   1.000
_cell.length_c   1.000
_cell.angle_alpha   90.00
_cell.angle_beta   90.00
_cell.angle_gamma   90.00
#
_symmetry.space_group_name_H-M   'P 1'
#
loop_
_entity.id
_entity.type
_entity.pdbx_description
1 polymer ?
#
loop_
_entity_poly.entity_id
_entity_poly.type
_entity_poly.pdbx_seq_one_letter_code
_entity_poly.pdbx_strand_id
1 'polypeptide(L)'
;MDAVELTRELIKIESTDPGSWETEIGEYICDYLKESGADTETYEVEQGRKIVKGVVKGAKAHPALVFICHMDTVVKGEGWTKNAFGAEVSDGKIWVLP
;
A
#
# COMPACT_ATOMS: atom_id res chain seq x y z
N MET A 1 10.77 4.10 -10.85
CA MET A 1 9.58 3.21 -10.89
C MET A 1 8.35 4.03 -11.19
N ASP A 2 7.60 3.67 -12.21
CA ASP A 2 6.35 4.38 -12.53
C ASP A 2 5.17 3.91 -11.67
N ALA A 3 4.01 4.55 -11.83
CA ALA A 3 2.83 4.25 -11.02
C ALA A 3 2.31 2.81 -11.24
N VAL A 4 2.44 2.29 -12.45
CA VAL A 4 2.01 0.91 -12.76
C VAL A 4 2.92 -0.09 -12.06
N GLU A 5 4.23 0.10 -12.12
CA GLU A 5 5.20 -0.76 -11.45
C GLU A 5 5.00 -0.73 -9.93
N LEU A 6 4.85 0.45 -9.35
CA LEU A 6 4.60 0.59 -7.91
C LEU A 6 3.30 -0.10 -7.49
N THR A 7 2.23 0.09 -8.25
CA THR A 7 0.96 -0.57 -7.99
C THR A 7 1.11 -2.09 -8.00
N ARG A 8 1.83 -2.63 -8.97
CA ARG A 8 2.08 -4.07 -9.05
C ARG A 8 2.89 -4.59 -7.87
N GLU A 9 3.91 -3.86 -7.45
CA GLU A 9 4.72 -4.24 -6.28
C GLU A 9 3.86 -4.28 -5.00
N LEU A 10 2.98 -3.31 -4.82
CA LEU A 10 2.06 -3.28 -3.67
C LEU A 10 1.06 -4.45 -3.70
N ILE A 11 0.53 -4.79 -4.86
CA ILE A 11 -0.42 -5.91 -5.01
C ILE A 11 0.22 -7.25 -4.64
N LYS A 12 1.50 -7.44 -4.94
CA LYS A 12 2.23 -8.67 -4.63
C LYS A 12 2.44 -8.90 -3.13
N ILE A 13 2.31 -7.86 -2.33
CA ILE A 13 2.41 -7.96 -0.88
C ILE A 13 1.02 -8.26 -0.33
N GLU A 14 0.84 -9.43 0.27
CA GLU A 14 -0.43 -9.80 0.87
C GLU A 14 -0.69 -9.00 2.15
N SER A 15 -1.83 -8.32 2.23
CA SER A 15 -2.24 -7.49 3.37
C SER A 15 -3.71 -7.71 3.72
N THR A 16 -4.14 -8.95 3.72
CA THR A 16 -5.54 -9.33 3.95
C THR A 16 -6.00 -9.07 5.38
N ASP A 17 -7.25 -8.65 5.52
CA ASP A 17 -7.96 -8.46 6.79
C ASP A 17 -9.21 -9.36 6.81
N PRO A 18 -9.27 -10.42 7.62
CA PRO A 18 -8.19 -10.94 8.46
C PRO A 18 -7.12 -11.70 7.66
N GLY A 19 -5.92 -11.81 8.24
CA GLY A 19 -4.83 -12.58 7.64
C GLY A 19 -3.47 -11.97 7.89
N SER A 20 -2.81 -11.53 6.82
CA SER A 20 -1.43 -11.01 6.89
C SER A 20 -1.33 -9.63 7.53
N TRP A 21 -2.40 -8.87 7.56
CA TRP A 21 -2.48 -7.51 8.06
C TRP A 21 -1.53 -6.54 7.31
N GLU A 22 -1.18 -5.43 7.94
CA GLU A 22 -0.45 -4.34 7.26
C GLU A 22 1.05 -4.30 7.56
N THR A 23 1.62 -5.27 8.27
CA THR A 23 3.03 -5.20 8.71
C THR A 23 3.98 -5.09 7.51
N GLU A 24 3.92 -6.03 6.59
CA GLU A 24 4.84 -6.08 5.46
C GLU A 24 4.61 -4.92 4.47
N ILE A 25 3.37 -4.68 4.08
CA ILE A 25 3.05 -3.60 3.16
C ILE A 25 3.35 -2.23 3.78
N GLY A 26 3.12 -2.08 5.07
CA GLY A 26 3.45 -0.85 5.81
C GLY A 26 4.95 -0.57 5.80
N GLU A 27 5.77 -1.58 6.01
CA GLU A 27 7.23 -1.44 5.92
C GLU A 27 7.68 -1.04 4.51
N TYR A 28 7.13 -1.69 3.50
CA TYR A 28 7.43 -1.36 2.10
C TYR A 28 7.09 0.09 1.77
N ILE A 29 5.88 0.53 2.13
CA ILE A 29 5.42 1.90 1.88
C ILE A 29 6.27 2.92 2.64
N CYS A 30 6.58 2.65 3.90
CA CYS A 30 7.41 3.53 4.71
C CYS A 30 8.80 3.71 4.07
N ASP A 31 9.43 2.63 3.65
CA ASP A 31 10.75 2.68 3.01
C ASP A 31 10.70 3.41 1.67
N TYR A 32 9.67 3.15 0.88
CA TYR A 32 9.47 3.85 -0.39
C TYR A 32 9.34 5.36 -0.20
N LEU A 33 8.54 5.78 0.78
CA LEU A 33 8.34 7.20 1.09
C LEU A 33 9.63 7.85 1.60
N LYS A 34 10.40 7.17 2.46
CA LYS A 34 11.70 7.67 2.91
C LYS A 34 12.67 7.87 1.76
N GLU A 35 12.78 6.88 0.89
CA GLU A 35 13.66 6.95 -0.28
C GLU A 35 13.23 8.06 -1.25
N SER A 36 11.96 8.38 -1.28
CA SER A 36 11.40 9.48 -2.08
C SER A 36 11.59 10.86 -1.44
N GLY A 37 12.14 10.94 -0.23
CA GLY A 37 12.41 12.19 0.45
C GLY A 37 11.33 12.67 1.42
N ALA A 38 10.31 11.86 1.68
CA ALA A 38 9.27 12.22 2.64
C ALA A 38 9.73 12.00 4.08
N ASP A 39 9.24 12.81 5.01
CA ASP A 39 9.34 12.55 6.43
C ASP A 39 8.29 11.50 6.79
N THR A 40 8.70 10.41 7.45
CA THR A 40 7.81 9.28 7.71
C THR A 40 7.67 9.00 9.20
N GLU A 41 6.48 8.57 9.58
CA GLU A 41 6.16 8.06 10.91
C GLU A 41 5.31 6.81 10.77
N THR A 42 5.50 5.87 11.67
CA THR A 42 4.65 4.67 11.75
C THR A 42 4.05 4.55 13.14
N TYR A 43 2.82 4.09 13.20
CA TYR A 43 2.09 3.88 14.45
C TYR A 43 1.55 2.45 14.45
N GLU A 44 1.85 1.68 15.48
CA GLU A 44 1.25 0.36 15.66
C GLU A 44 -0.01 0.51 16.54
N VAL A 45 -1.17 0.30 15.93
CA VAL A 45 -2.48 0.44 16.60
C VAL A 45 -2.80 -0.83 17.40
N GLU A 46 -2.51 -1.97 16.80
CA GLU A 46 -2.59 -3.30 17.38
C GLU A 46 -1.44 -4.12 16.85
N GLN A 47 -1.13 -5.25 17.48
CA GLN A 47 -0.07 -6.12 16.98
C GLN A 47 -0.31 -6.52 15.53
N GLY A 48 0.64 -6.23 14.66
CA GLY A 48 0.57 -6.49 13.22
C GLY A 48 -0.22 -5.46 12.43
N ARG A 49 -0.81 -4.46 13.06
CA ARG A 49 -1.62 -3.42 12.42
C ARG A 49 -0.97 -2.06 12.54
N LYS A 50 -0.47 -1.55 11.43
CA LYS A 50 0.28 -0.30 11.38
C LYS A 50 -0.42 0.77 10.55
N ILE A 51 -0.18 2.02 10.94
CA ILE A 51 -0.50 3.21 10.13
C ILE A 51 0.83 3.80 9.69
N VAL A 52 0.93 4.16 8.42
CA VAL A 52 2.09 4.84 7.85
C VAL A 52 1.69 6.25 7.48
N LYS A 53 2.47 7.23 7.93
CA LYS A 53 2.29 8.63 7.60
C LYS A 53 3.53 9.13 6.87
N GLY A 54 3.36 9.74 5.72
CA GLY A 54 4.42 10.40 4.98
C GLY A 54 4.07 11.87 4.74
N VAL A 55 5.04 12.75 4.95
CA VAL A 55 4.86 14.19 4.75
C VAL A 55 5.92 14.71 3.80
N VAL A 56 5.48 15.36 2.74
CA VAL A 56 6.34 16.12 1.83
C VAL A 56 6.10 17.60 2.15
N LYS A 57 7.14 18.26 2.64
CA LYS A 57 7.03 19.67 3.04
C LYS A 57 6.97 20.57 1.82
N GLY A 58 6.00 21.49 1.83
CA GLY A 58 5.90 22.56 0.86
C GLY A 58 6.48 23.87 1.41
N ALA A 59 6.15 24.97 0.76
CA ALA A 59 6.61 26.30 1.14
C ALA A 59 5.92 26.86 2.40
N LYS A 60 4.79 26.30 2.80
CA LYS A 60 3.99 26.78 3.94
C LYS A 60 4.13 25.86 5.14
N ALA A 61 3.84 26.38 6.34
CA ALA A 61 4.02 25.67 7.60
C ALA A 61 3.01 24.52 7.84
N HIS A 62 1.90 24.49 7.11
CA HIS A 62 0.86 23.46 7.29
C HIS A 62 0.49 22.82 5.96
N PRO A 63 0.03 21.56 5.96
CA PRO A 63 -0.30 20.87 4.75
C PRO A 63 -1.49 21.49 4.02
N ALA A 64 -1.39 21.58 2.68
CA ALA A 64 -2.46 22.04 1.81
C ALA A 64 -3.30 20.87 1.25
N LEU A 65 -2.76 19.66 1.26
CA LEU A 65 -3.40 18.46 0.70
C LEU A 65 -3.06 17.25 1.53
N VAL A 66 -4.08 16.45 1.86
CA VAL A 66 -3.92 15.18 2.59
C VAL A 66 -4.62 14.07 1.82
N PHE A 67 -3.92 12.98 1.59
CA PHE A 67 -4.49 11.74 1.06
C PHE A 67 -4.66 10.74 2.20
N ILE A 68 -5.82 10.12 2.29
CA ILE A 68 -6.10 9.05 3.25
C ILE A 68 -6.47 7.80 2.46
N CYS A 69 -5.65 6.75 2.59
CA CYS A 69 -5.79 5.51 1.85
C CYS A 69 -5.69 4.32 2.82
N HIS A 70 -6.33 3.21 2.48
CA HIS A 70 -6.16 1.98 3.24
C HIS A 70 -5.09 1.07 2.61
N MET A 71 -4.45 0.26 3.45
CA MET A 71 -3.42 -0.69 3.04
C MET A 71 -3.92 -2.14 3.05
N ASP A 72 -4.95 -2.43 3.83
CA ASP A 72 -5.53 -3.76 3.91
C ASP A 72 -6.42 -4.08 2.70
N THR A 73 -6.56 -5.35 2.43
CA THR A 73 -7.47 -5.86 1.41
C THR A 73 -8.44 -6.87 2.01
N VAL A 74 -9.51 -7.18 1.28
CA VAL A 74 -10.39 -8.30 1.63
C VAL A 74 -9.64 -9.61 1.41
N VAL A 75 -10.12 -10.68 2.06
CA VAL A 75 -9.60 -12.03 1.81
C VAL A 75 -9.98 -12.46 0.41
N LYS A 76 -9.13 -13.29 -0.20
CA LYS A 76 -9.39 -13.87 -1.51
C LYS A 76 -10.62 -14.78 -1.44
N GLY A 77 -11.64 -14.46 -2.23
CA GLY A 77 -12.79 -15.32 -2.42
C GLY A 77 -12.53 -16.42 -3.44
N GLU A 78 -13.59 -17.12 -3.82
CA GLU A 78 -13.54 -18.16 -4.86
C GLU A 78 -13.76 -17.56 -6.25
N GLY A 79 -13.46 -18.33 -7.27
CA GLY A 79 -13.73 -17.97 -8.66
C GLY A 79 -12.66 -17.14 -9.34
N TRP A 80 -11.51 -16.91 -8.71
CA TRP A 80 -10.40 -16.22 -9.36
C TRP A 80 -9.83 -17.06 -10.49
N THR A 81 -9.78 -16.47 -11.70
CA THR A 81 -9.16 -17.10 -12.87
C THR A 81 -7.68 -16.71 -13.01
N LYS A 82 -7.22 -15.71 -12.25
CA LYS A 82 -5.84 -15.23 -12.21
C LYS A 82 -5.32 -15.31 -10.78
N ASN A 83 -3.99 -15.23 -10.61
CA ASN A 83 -3.41 -15.14 -9.28
C ASN A 83 -3.81 -13.79 -8.65
N ALA A 84 -4.55 -13.83 -7.54
CA ALA A 84 -5.05 -12.62 -6.88
C ALA A 84 -3.94 -11.69 -6.38
N PHE A 85 -2.75 -12.21 -6.09
CA PHE A 85 -1.58 -11.44 -5.66
C PHE A 85 -0.47 -11.38 -6.72
N GLY A 86 -0.80 -11.75 -7.96
CA GLY A 86 0.17 -11.78 -9.05
C GLY A 86 0.36 -10.44 -9.75
N ALA A 87 -0.51 -9.50 -9.53
CA ALA A 87 -0.51 -8.20 -10.18
C ALA A 87 -0.47 -8.30 -11.72
N GLU A 88 -1.20 -9.26 -12.26
CA GLU A 88 -1.21 -9.51 -13.70
C GLU A 88 -1.75 -8.31 -14.47
N VAL A 89 -1.05 -7.92 -15.53
CA VAL A 89 -1.51 -6.90 -16.45
C VAL A 89 -2.07 -7.58 -17.70
N SER A 90 -3.33 -7.34 -17.98
CA SER A 90 -4.03 -7.93 -19.12
C SER A 90 -5.13 -7.01 -19.61
N ASP A 91 -5.25 -6.83 -20.92
CA ASP A 91 -6.26 -5.96 -21.56
C ASP A 91 -6.30 -4.53 -21.00
N GLY A 92 -5.13 -3.95 -20.72
CA GLY A 92 -5.02 -2.60 -20.17
C GLY A 92 -5.47 -2.49 -18.71
N LYS A 93 -5.56 -3.61 -17.99
CA LYS A 93 -6.00 -3.67 -16.59
C LYS A 93 -4.97 -4.36 -15.72
N ILE A 94 -4.94 -3.97 -14.43
CA ILE A 94 -4.20 -4.69 -13.40
C ILE A 94 -5.22 -5.43 -12.54
N TRP A 95 -5.03 -6.73 -12.37
CA TRP A 95 -5.94 -7.57 -11.59
C TRP A 95 -5.54 -7.58 -10.12
N VAL A 96 -6.49 -7.22 -9.23
CA VAL A 96 -6.21 -6.98 -7.81
C VAL A 96 -7.46 -7.25 -6.95
N LEU A 97 -7.24 -7.62 -5.68
CA LEU A 97 -8.28 -7.65 -4.64
C LEU A 97 -8.64 -6.23 -4.20
N PRO A 98 -9.91 -5.96 -3.91
CA PRO A 98 -10.30 -4.69 -3.30
C PRO A 98 -9.65 -4.46 -1.93
#